data_0d1fcf07e7aa47c2b49dae6a9f417d78
#
_entry.id   0d1fcf07e7aa47c2b49dae6a9f417d78
#
_cell.length_a   1.000
_cell.length_b   1.000
_cell.length_c   1.000
_cell.angle_alpha   90.00
_cell.angle_beta   90.00
_cell.angle_gamma   90.00
#
_symmetry.space_group_name_H-M   'P 1'
#
loop_
_entity.id
_entity.type
_entity.pdbx_description
1 polymer ?
#
loop_
_entity_poly.entity_id
_entity_poly.type
_entity_poly.pdbx_seq_one_letter_code
_entity_poly.pdbx_strand_id
1 'polypeptide(L)'
;MIVSDLIRGEIHGRFSDRDADDAMRLFETTSLPFLDLPEPSIAQHLERERVHLAVLKLSAGNVMELARALDVASTDWRDTLVAAGMGHDNWPDILREAGFPVP
;
A
#
# COMPACT_ATOMS: atom_id res chain seq x y z
N MET A 1 -11.83 5.32 -0.37
CA MET A 1 -10.43 5.75 -0.54
C MET A 1 -10.08 5.81 -2.02
N ILE A 2 -9.30 6.81 -2.43
CA ILE A 2 -8.85 6.93 -3.82
C ILE A 2 -7.56 6.13 -3.99
N VAL A 3 -7.54 5.22 -4.97
CA VAL A 3 -6.35 4.43 -5.31
C VAL A 3 -5.62 5.17 -6.43
N SER A 4 -4.33 5.46 -6.23
CA SER A 4 -3.52 6.16 -7.23
C SER A 4 -3.27 5.27 -8.45
N ASP A 5 -2.92 5.89 -9.57
CA ASP A 5 -2.59 5.17 -10.80
C ASP A 5 -1.36 4.25 -10.62
N LEU A 6 -0.39 4.68 -9.81
CA LEU A 6 0.78 3.87 -9.48
C LEU A 6 0.36 2.58 -8.76
N ILE A 7 -0.46 2.70 -7.72
CA ILE A 7 -0.93 1.53 -6.94
C ILE A 7 -1.81 0.64 -7.81
N ARG A 8 -2.69 1.22 -8.61
CA ARG A 8 -3.54 0.46 -9.54
C ARG A 8 -2.70 -0.37 -10.51
N GLY A 9 -1.67 0.23 -11.09
CA GLY A 9 -0.75 -0.46 -12.00
C GLY A 9 -0.04 -1.63 -11.31
N GLU A 10 0.39 -1.44 -10.07
CA GLU A 10 1.04 -2.50 -9.30
C GLU A 10 0.08 -3.64 -8.94
N ILE A 11 -1.16 -3.34 -8.63
CA ILE A 11 -2.17 -4.37 -8.37
C ILE A 11 -2.35 -5.24 -9.62
N HIS A 12 -2.55 -4.62 -10.79
CA HIS A 12 -2.75 -5.36 -12.04
C HIS A 12 -1.50 -6.14 -12.48
N GLY A 13 -0.32 -5.67 -12.12
CA GLY A 13 0.93 -6.36 -12.44
C GLY A 13 1.28 -7.51 -11.49
N ARG A 14 0.72 -7.57 -10.29
CA ARG A 14 1.12 -8.51 -9.24
C ARG A 14 0.06 -9.53 -8.87
N PHE A 15 -1.20 -9.26 -9.18
CA PHE A 15 -2.31 -10.18 -8.95
C PHE A 15 -2.84 -10.71 -10.28
N SER A 16 -3.42 -11.92 -10.28
CA SER A 16 -4.17 -12.41 -11.43
C SER A 16 -5.35 -11.46 -11.71
N ASP A 17 -5.91 -11.50 -12.92
CA ASP A 17 -7.04 -10.63 -13.29
C ASP A 17 -8.21 -10.76 -12.30
N ARG A 18 -8.49 -11.97 -11.86
CA ARG A 18 -9.53 -12.25 -10.88
C ARG A 18 -9.21 -11.64 -9.52
N ASP A 19 -7.98 -11.84 -9.04
CA ASP A 19 -7.54 -11.35 -7.74
C ASP A 19 -7.34 -9.84 -7.74
N ALA A 20 -7.00 -9.24 -8.88
CA ALA A 20 -6.82 -7.80 -9.01
C ALA A 20 -8.12 -7.05 -8.69
N ASP A 21 -9.28 -7.55 -9.12
CA ASP A 21 -10.56 -6.93 -8.80
C ASP A 21 -10.84 -6.95 -7.29
N ASP A 22 -10.57 -8.07 -6.64
CA ASP A 22 -10.70 -8.19 -5.18
C ASP A 22 -9.72 -7.28 -4.45
N ALA A 23 -8.47 -7.22 -4.91
CA ALA A 23 -7.44 -6.36 -4.36
C ALA A 23 -7.82 -4.88 -4.48
N MET A 24 -8.31 -4.45 -5.64
CA MET A 24 -8.78 -3.08 -5.84
C MET A 24 -9.92 -2.73 -4.88
N ARG A 25 -10.87 -3.63 -4.70
CA ARG A 25 -11.99 -3.42 -3.78
C ARG A 25 -11.51 -3.27 -2.35
N LEU A 26 -10.55 -4.10 -1.92
CA LEU A 26 -9.97 -4.01 -0.58
C LEU A 26 -9.31 -2.64 -0.35
N PHE A 27 -8.52 -2.16 -1.30
CA PHE A 27 -7.92 -0.82 -1.21
C PHE A 27 -8.97 0.28 -1.18
N GLU A 28 -9.99 0.20 -2.02
CA GLU A 28 -11.03 1.23 -2.12
C GLU A 28 -11.90 1.31 -0.86
N THR A 29 -12.08 0.21 -0.15
CA THR A 29 -12.95 0.13 1.03
C THR A 29 -12.20 0.27 2.36
N THR A 30 -10.87 0.24 2.34
CA THR A 30 -10.07 0.37 3.58
C THR A 30 -9.61 1.81 3.76
N SER A 31 -9.99 2.42 4.87
CA SER A 31 -9.59 3.78 5.22
C SER A 31 -8.30 3.80 6.03
N LEU A 32 -7.44 4.79 5.74
CA LEU A 32 -6.26 5.13 6.53
C LEU A 32 -6.54 6.48 7.20
N PRO A 33 -7.08 6.52 8.43
CA PRO A 33 -7.73 7.72 9.00
C PRO A 33 -6.89 8.99 9.01
N PHE A 34 -5.57 8.89 9.17
CA PHE A 34 -4.68 10.05 9.20
C PHE A 34 -4.07 10.41 7.84
N LEU A 35 -4.32 9.60 6.82
CA LEU A 35 -3.74 9.76 5.49
C LEU A 35 -4.80 10.01 4.41
N ASP A 36 -6.03 9.57 4.62
CA ASP A 36 -7.16 9.76 3.71
C ASP A 36 -7.94 11.04 4.08
N LEU A 37 -7.27 12.18 3.95
CA LEU A 37 -7.84 13.48 4.25
C LEU A 37 -8.50 14.08 3.01
N PRO A 38 -9.54 14.95 3.17
CA PRO A 38 -10.18 15.61 2.03
C PRO A 38 -9.21 16.46 1.19
N GLU A 39 -8.27 17.11 1.84
CA GLU A 39 -7.26 17.95 1.20
C GLU A 39 -5.86 17.60 1.76
N PRO A 40 -5.29 16.45 1.35
CA PRO A 40 -4.01 16.04 1.88
C PRO A 40 -2.88 16.92 1.35
N SER A 41 -1.88 17.20 2.21
CA SER A 41 -0.64 17.81 1.77
C SER A 41 0.13 16.85 0.85
N ILE A 42 1.14 17.36 0.14
CA ILE A 42 2.04 16.54 -0.67
C ILE A 42 2.71 15.46 0.19
N ALA A 43 3.14 15.83 1.40
CA ALA A 43 3.77 14.88 2.33
C ALA A 43 2.80 13.78 2.77
N GLN A 44 1.55 14.10 3.04
CA GLN A 44 0.53 13.10 3.41
C GLN A 44 0.19 12.18 2.25
N HIS A 45 0.11 12.72 1.05
CA HIS A 45 -0.11 11.92 -0.15
C HIS A 45 1.04 10.93 -0.38
N LEU A 46 2.28 11.37 -0.26
CA LEU A 46 3.45 10.52 -0.37
C LEU A 46 3.46 9.44 0.72
N GLU A 47 3.10 9.78 1.94
CA GLU A 47 3.02 8.83 3.04
C GLU A 47 1.97 7.74 2.78
N ARG A 48 0.81 8.11 2.24
CA ARG A 48 -0.21 7.14 1.84
C ARG A 48 0.30 6.18 0.77
N GLU A 49 0.99 6.70 -0.24
CA GLU A 49 1.61 5.85 -1.28
C GLU A 49 2.61 4.88 -0.68
N ARG A 50 3.44 5.35 0.25
CA ARG A 50 4.41 4.51 0.96
C ARG A 50 3.73 3.37 1.72
N VAL A 51 2.64 3.66 2.44
CA VAL A 51 1.88 2.65 3.18
C VAL A 51 1.23 1.65 2.22
N HIS A 52 0.63 2.12 1.12
CA HIS A 52 0.03 1.24 0.12
C HIS A 52 1.07 0.31 -0.52
N LEU A 53 2.26 0.81 -0.82
CA LEU A 53 3.35 -0.01 -1.34
C LEU A 53 3.85 -1.02 -0.31
N ALA A 54 3.91 -0.63 0.97
CA ALA A 54 4.25 -1.55 2.06
C ALA A 54 3.24 -2.70 2.16
N VAL A 55 1.96 -2.38 2.07
CA VAL A 55 0.88 -3.38 2.07
C VAL A 55 1.02 -4.35 0.89
N LEU A 56 1.28 -3.83 -0.30
CA LEU A 56 1.50 -4.67 -1.49
C LEU A 56 2.72 -5.57 -1.32
N LYS A 57 3.81 -5.04 -0.78
CA LYS A 57 5.02 -5.83 -0.50
C LYS A 57 4.73 -6.98 0.46
N LEU A 58 3.99 -6.71 1.54
CA LEU A 58 3.62 -7.73 2.53
C LEU A 58 2.66 -8.78 1.96
N SER A 59 1.81 -8.40 1.01
CA SER A 59 0.82 -9.31 0.41
C SER A 59 1.45 -10.42 -0.42
N ALA A 60 2.60 -10.17 -1.02
CA ALA A 60 3.29 -11.09 -1.92
C ALA A 60 2.37 -11.69 -3.00
N GLY A 61 1.45 -10.90 -3.53
CA GLY A 61 0.49 -11.33 -4.55
C GLY A 61 -0.67 -12.19 -4.02
N ASN A 62 -0.86 -12.25 -2.71
CA ASN A 62 -1.93 -13.04 -2.08
C ASN A 62 -3.01 -12.12 -1.50
N VAL A 63 -4.26 -12.29 -1.94
CA VAL A 63 -5.38 -11.43 -1.54
C VAL A 63 -5.67 -11.51 -0.04
N MET A 64 -5.57 -12.68 0.57
CA MET A 64 -5.82 -12.85 2.01
C MET A 64 -4.75 -12.12 2.84
N GLU A 65 -3.50 -12.20 2.43
CA GLU A 65 -2.41 -11.46 3.07
C GLU A 65 -2.56 -9.95 2.85
N LEU A 66 -3.06 -9.54 1.68
CA LEU A 66 -3.39 -8.14 1.40
C LEU A 66 -4.46 -7.63 2.38
N ALA A 67 -5.53 -8.38 2.55
CA ALA A 67 -6.61 -8.01 3.47
C ALA A 67 -6.08 -7.87 4.90
N ARG A 68 -5.23 -8.79 5.33
CA ARG A 68 -4.61 -8.76 6.65
C ARG A 68 -3.70 -7.53 6.83
N ALA A 69 -2.87 -7.23 5.84
CA ALA A 69 -1.98 -6.08 5.88
C ALA A 69 -2.75 -4.76 5.88
N LEU A 70 -3.83 -4.66 5.10
CA LEU A 70 -4.71 -3.47 5.09
C LEU A 70 -5.42 -3.29 6.43
N ASP A 71 -5.86 -4.36 7.06
CA ASP A 71 -6.49 -4.31 8.38
C ASP A 71 -5.52 -3.74 9.43
N VAL A 72 -4.28 -4.21 9.44
CA VAL A 72 -3.23 -3.66 10.32
C VAL A 72 -2.99 -2.18 10.00
N ALA A 73 -2.88 -1.82 8.73
CA ALA A 73 -2.63 -0.44 8.30
C ALA A 73 -3.75 0.51 8.70
N SER A 74 -5.00 0.05 8.69
CA SER A 74 -6.15 0.87 9.11
C SER A 74 -6.15 1.15 10.61
N THR A 75 -5.50 0.30 11.40
CA THR A 75 -5.37 0.44 12.85
C THR A 75 -4.09 1.20 13.22
N ASP A 76 -2.95 0.77 12.67
CA ASP A 76 -1.66 1.43 12.87
C ASP A 76 -0.78 1.27 11.62
N TRP A 77 -0.80 2.27 10.74
CA TRP A 77 -0.05 2.24 9.50
C TRP A 77 1.48 2.23 9.70
N ARG A 78 1.96 2.71 10.87
CA ARG A 78 3.39 2.68 11.20
C ARG A 78 3.88 1.26 11.42
N ASP A 79 3.09 0.41 12.07
CA ASP A 79 3.41 -1.01 12.24
C ASP A 79 3.53 -1.70 10.87
N THR A 80 2.70 -1.32 9.91
CA THR A 80 2.77 -1.84 8.55
C THR A 80 4.10 -1.50 7.89
N LEU A 81 4.58 -0.26 8.05
CA LEU A 81 5.88 0.15 7.52
C LEU A 81 7.02 -0.65 8.14
N VAL A 82 7.00 -0.82 9.45
CA VAL A 82 8.02 -1.61 10.17
C VAL A 82 8.02 -3.05 9.68
N ALA A 83 6.86 -3.67 9.56
CA ALA A 83 6.72 -5.06 9.09
C ALA A 83 7.25 -5.24 7.66
N ALA A 84 7.09 -4.24 6.79
CA ALA A 84 7.59 -4.26 5.42
C ALA A 84 9.08 -3.89 5.29
N GLY A 85 9.75 -3.54 6.40
CA GLY A 85 11.12 -3.07 6.39
C GLY A 85 11.27 -1.63 5.88
N MET A 86 10.19 -0.87 5.86
CA MET A 86 10.11 0.48 5.28
C MET A 86 9.94 1.57 6.32
N GLY A 87 10.29 1.29 7.58
CA GLY A 87 10.13 2.22 8.70
C GLY A 87 11.22 3.30 8.81
N HIS A 88 12.25 3.27 7.97
CA HIS A 88 13.37 4.20 8.00
C HIS A 88 13.49 4.99 6.70
N ASP A 89 14.39 5.97 6.68
CA ASP A 89 14.61 6.86 5.52
C ASP A 89 15.07 6.12 4.26
N ASN A 90 15.59 4.90 4.38
CA ASN A 90 16.02 4.07 3.26
C ASN A 90 14.87 3.30 2.58
N TRP A 91 13.62 3.58 2.91
CA TRP A 91 12.47 2.87 2.35
C TRP A 91 12.41 2.89 0.81
N PRO A 92 12.86 3.95 0.09
CA PRO A 92 12.92 3.89 -1.38
C PRO A 92 13.84 2.79 -1.89
N ASP A 93 14.99 2.57 -1.25
CA ASP A 93 15.92 1.50 -1.61
C ASP A 93 15.32 0.12 -1.35
N ILE A 94 14.59 -0.04 -0.25
CA ILE A 94 13.89 -1.28 0.08
C ILE A 94 12.86 -1.61 -1.01
N LEU A 95 12.11 -0.62 -1.50
CA LEU A 95 11.17 -0.80 -2.61
C LEU A 95 11.88 -1.22 -3.89
N ARG A 96 12.98 -0.55 -4.26
CA ARG A 96 13.74 -0.88 -5.47
C ARG A 96 14.27 -2.31 -5.42
N GLU A 97 14.83 -2.73 -4.30
CA GLU A 97 15.34 -4.08 -4.10
C GLU A 97 14.24 -5.13 -4.21
N ALA A 98 13.02 -4.79 -3.82
CA ALA A 98 11.86 -5.68 -3.91
C ALA A 98 11.18 -5.64 -5.29
N GLY A 99 11.67 -4.83 -6.22
CA GLY A 99 11.10 -4.73 -7.57
C GLY A 99 9.88 -3.81 -7.66
N PHE A 100 9.72 -2.88 -6.72
CA PHE A 100 8.64 -1.90 -6.73
C PHE A 100 9.10 -0.55 -7.26
N PRO A 101 8.18 0.24 -7.87
CA PRO A 101 8.47 1.62 -8.20
C PRO A 101 8.54 2.47 -6.93
N VAL A 102 9.26 3.59 -7.02
CA VAL A 102 9.33 4.59 -5.95
C VAL A 102 8.49 5.79 -6.37
N PRO A 103 7.54 6.20 -5.53
CA PRO A 103 6.68 7.34 -5.83
C PRO A 103 7.41 8.70 -5.83
#